data_ee5d40720b5caf75dd0eeeb30fb74e55
#
_entry.id   ee5d40720b5caf75dd0eeeb30fb74e55
#
_cell.length_a   1.000
_cell.length_b   1.000
_cell.length_c   1.000
_cell.angle_alpha   90.00
_cell.angle_beta   90.00
_cell.angle_gamma   90.00
#
_symmetry.space_group_name_H-M   'P 1'
#
loop_
_entity.id
_entity.type
_entity.pdbx_description
1 polymer ?
#
loop_
_entity_poly.entity_id
_entity_poly.type
_entity_poly.pdbx_seq_one_letter_code
_entity_poly.pdbx_strand_id
1 'polypeptide(L)'
;GPWQLMPATAARFSIPMIAGFDGRYSLPLATDAALTYLSWLYQFFGQDWLLALAAYNAGEGRVLKAILDAGTRNVWELSLPTETRLYVARFIALSQLLDRAEQHQFVLPSWQEGENLQVIRQPNSCSLLDWAMAKGVAMNEASRWNPAWQLPNALGVTNCPIVYSRGKVTLPPTNNGSTLLQKAISLE
;
A
#
# COMPACT_ATOMS: atom_id res chain seq x y z
N GLY A 1 1.35 -7.11 -6.85
CA GLY A 1 0.90 -5.75 -6.61
C GLY A 1 1.94 -4.92 -5.85
N PRO A 2 1.78 -3.60 -5.73
CA PRO A 2 2.79 -2.71 -5.15
C PRO A 2 3.09 -3.00 -3.67
N TRP A 3 2.10 -3.47 -2.95
CA TRP A 3 2.21 -3.79 -1.52
C TRP A 3 2.68 -5.21 -1.22
N GLN A 4 2.86 -6.06 -2.24
CA GLN A 4 3.34 -7.45 -2.13
C GLN A 4 2.55 -8.30 -1.11
N LEU A 5 1.23 -8.04 -0.99
CA LEU A 5 0.37 -8.77 -0.07
C LEU A 5 0.28 -10.24 -0.47
N MET A 6 0.59 -11.12 0.47
CA MET A 6 0.41 -12.57 0.29
C MET A 6 -1.09 -12.90 0.21
N PRO A 7 -1.50 -13.98 -0.50
CA PRO A 7 -2.91 -14.34 -0.63
C PRO A 7 -3.64 -14.49 0.72
N ALA A 8 -3.01 -15.09 1.71
CA ALA A 8 -3.57 -15.25 3.05
C ALA A 8 -3.81 -13.90 3.74
N THR A 9 -2.85 -12.97 3.63
CA THR A 9 -3.00 -11.60 4.15
C THR A 9 -4.11 -10.85 3.42
N ALA A 10 -4.15 -10.95 2.10
CA ALA A 10 -5.20 -10.33 1.30
C ALA A 10 -6.60 -10.83 1.68
N ALA A 11 -6.76 -12.14 1.89
CA ALA A 11 -8.01 -12.74 2.35
C ALA A 11 -8.42 -12.25 3.75
N ARG A 12 -7.46 -12.12 4.68
CA ARG A 12 -7.68 -11.59 6.03
C ARG A 12 -8.25 -10.16 6.01
N PHE A 13 -7.84 -9.36 5.05
CA PHE A 13 -8.32 -7.98 4.87
C PHE A 13 -9.39 -7.85 3.79
N SER A 14 -10.08 -8.96 3.46
CA SER A 14 -11.22 -8.97 2.55
C SER A 14 -10.92 -8.41 1.14
N ILE A 15 -9.68 -8.53 0.68
CA ILE A 15 -9.35 -8.21 -0.71
C ILE A 15 -9.91 -9.31 -1.62
N PRO A 16 -10.80 -8.99 -2.55
CA PRO A 16 -11.37 -9.98 -3.45
C PRO A 16 -10.32 -10.53 -4.41
N MET A 17 -10.25 -11.85 -4.48
CA MET A 17 -9.45 -12.61 -5.44
C MET A 17 -10.38 -13.64 -6.08
N ILE A 18 -10.91 -13.30 -7.24
CA ILE A 18 -11.87 -14.13 -8.00
C ILE A 18 -11.40 -14.29 -9.44
N ALA A 19 -12.06 -15.18 -10.19
CA ALA A 19 -11.71 -15.39 -11.58
C ALA A 19 -11.75 -14.07 -12.38
N GLY A 20 -10.62 -13.71 -12.97
CA GLY A 20 -10.46 -12.51 -13.78
C GLY A 20 -10.26 -11.20 -13.00
N PHE A 21 -10.25 -11.26 -11.65
CA PHE A 21 -9.95 -10.08 -10.82
C PHE A 21 -9.11 -10.45 -9.60
N ASP A 22 -7.96 -9.82 -9.46
CA ASP A 22 -7.11 -9.94 -8.27
C ASP A 22 -6.91 -8.58 -7.61
N GLY A 23 -7.62 -8.35 -6.53
CA GLY A 23 -7.61 -7.07 -5.80
C GLY A 23 -6.26 -6.67 -5.22
N ARG A 24 -5.29 -7.58 -5.12
CA ARG A 24 -3.92 -7.26 -4.70
C ARG A 24 -3.18 -6.35 -5.70
N TYR A 25 -3.66 -6.30 -6.94
CA TYR A 25 -3.16 -5.40 -7.98
C TYR A 25 -3.96 -4.08 -8.05
N SER A 26 -5.08 -3.98 -7.33
CA SER A 26 -5.81 -2.73 -7.20
C SER A 26 -5.09 -1.81 -6.23
N LEU A 27 -4.58 -0.68 -6.72
CA LEU A 27 -3.88 0.28 -5.87
C LEU A 27 -4.74 0.73 -4.67
N PRO A 28 -6.03 1.11 -4.82
CA PRO A 28 -6.85 1.50 -3.69
C PRO A 28 -7.06 0.36 -2.67
N LEU A 29 -7.48 -0.83 -3.14
CA LEU A 29 -7.76 -1.96 -2.25
C LEU A 29 -6.50 -2.43 -1.51
N ALA A 30 -5.40 -2.58 -2.25
CA ALA A 30 -4.15 -3.04 -1.67
C ALA A 30 -3.57 -2.01 -0.68
N THR A 31 -3.74 -0.71 -0.95
CA THR A 31 -3.28 0.35 -0.03
C THR A 31 -4.12 0.38 1.25
N ASP A 32 -5.44 0.35 1.15
CA ASP A 32 -6.33 0.30 2.31
C ASP A 32 -6.00 -0.90 3.22
N ALA A 33 -5.81 -2.08 2.61
CA ALA A 33 -5.46 -3.29 3.35
C ALA A 33 -4.06 -3.23 3.98
N ALA A 34 -3.07 -2.73 3.24
CA ALA A 34 -1.70 -2.60 3.72
C ALA A 34 -1.60 -1.62 4.90
N LEU A 35 -2.26 -0.47 4.81
CA LEU A 35 -2.31 0.51 5.91
C LEU A 35 -3.03 -0.04 7.13
N THR A 36 -4.14 -0.76 6.92
CA THR A 36 -4.86 -1.43 8.01
C THR A 36 -3.99 -2.49 8.69
N TYR A 37 -3.27 -3.29 7.90
CA TYR A 37 -2.36 -4.31 8.42
C TYR A 37 -1.18 -3.69 9.17
N LEU A 38 -0.54 -2.66 8.62
CA LEU A 38 0.55 -1.93 9.30
C LEU A 38 0.08 -1.31 10.60
N SER A 39 -1.11 -0.69 10.63
CA SER A 39 -1.70 -0.14 11.84
C SER A 39 -1.95 -1.21 12.89
N TRP A 40 -2.46 -2.37 12.47
CA TRP A 40 -2.65 -3.51 13.37
C TRP A 40 -1.31 -4.02 13.92
N LEU A 41 -0.30 -4.19 13.08
CA LEU A 41 1.05 -4.62 13.49
C LEU A 41 1.68 -3.63 14.47
N TYR A 42 1.54 -2.33 14.21
CA TYR A 42 2.01 -1.29 15.11
C TYR A 42 1.41 -1.41 16.50
N GLN A 43 0.08 -1.58 16.61
CA GLN A 43 -0.58 -1.82 17.89
C GLN A 43 -0.16 -3.14 18.53
N PHE A 44 -0.10 -4.22 17.73
CA PHE A 44 0.29 -5.56 18.19
C PHE A 44 1.69 -5.58 18.80
N PHE A 45 2.63 -4.82 18.24
CA PHE A 45 3.99 -4.71 18.76
C PHE A 45 4.16 -3.52 19.73
N GLY A 46 3.10 -3.05 20.37
CA GLY A 46 3.19 -2.01 21.41
C GLY A 46 3.68 -0.67 20.90
N GLN A 47 3.20 -0.27 19.73
CA GLN A 47 3.51 1.00 19.05
C GLN A 47 4.96 1.11 18.57
N ASP A 48 5.59 -0.01 18.25
CA ASP A 48 6.94 -0.08 17.73
C ASP A 48 6.90 -0.24 16.19
N TRP A 49 7.28 0.82 15.46
CA TRP A 49 7.31 0.81 14.00
C TRP A 49 8.37 -0.12 13.42
N LEU A 50 9.53 -0.27 14.08
CA LEU A 50 10.59 -1.13 13.55
C LEU A 50 10.17 -2.60 13.58
N LEU A 51 9.54 -3.01 14.68
CA LEU A 51 8.97 -4.36 14.80
C LEU A 51 7.77 -4.55 13.87
N ALA A 52 6.93 -3.53 13.70
CA ALA A 52 5.80 -3.58 12.75
C ALA A 52 6.27 -3.75 11.30
N LEU A 53 7.29 -3.00 10.87
CA LEU A 53 7.88 -3.12 9.53
C LEU A 53 8.57 -4.48 9.33
N ALA A 54 9.31 -4.95 10.33
CA ALA A 54 9.91 -6.29 10.30
C ALA A 54 8.83 -7.36 10.16
N ALA A 55 7.71 -7.22 10.88
CA ALA A 55 6.60 -8.16 10.84
C ALA A 55 5.80 -8.09 9.54
N TYR A 56 5.66 -6.92 8.95
CA TYR A 56 5.05 -6.78 7.62
C TYR A 56 5.82 -7.58 6.56
N ASN A 57 7.15 -7.57 6.64
CA ASN A 57 8.01 -8.30 5.71
C ASN A 57 8.14 -9.80 6.04
N ALA A 58 8.35 -10.15 7.31
CA ALA A 58 8.69 -11.52 7.73
C ALA A 58 7.51 -12.33 8.31
N GLY A 59 6.40 -11.68 8.59
CA GLY A 59 5.26 -12.21 9.32
C GLY A 59 5.37 -11.99 10.84
N GLU A 60 4.24 -11.64 11.46
CA GLU A 60 4.16 -11.32 12.89
C GLU A 60 4.58 -12.46 13.81
N GLY A 61 4.25 -13.70 13.44
CA GLY A 61 4.63 -14.88 14.24
C GLY A 61 6.15 -15.09 14.32
N ARG A 62 6.86 -14.84 13.22
CA ARG A 62 8.33 -14.96 13.20
C ARG A 62 8.99 -13.89 14.06
N VAL A 63 8.53 -12.65 13.97
CA VAL A 63 9.07 -11.56 14.78
C VAL A 63 8.77 -11.78 16.26
N LEU A 64 7.55 -12.20 16.60
CA LEU A 64 7.18 -12.50 17.98
C LEU A 64 8.08 -13.63 18.55
N LYS A 65 8.28 -14.71 17.78
CA LYS A 65 9.20 -15.78 18.19
C LYS A 65 10.62 -15.27 18.41
N ALA A 66 11.14 -14.44 17.52
CA ALA A 66 12.48 -13.88 17.64
C ALA A 66 12.64 -13.01 18.89
N ILE A 67 11.63 -12.24 19.26
CA ILE A 67 11.58 -11.45 20.51
C ILE A 67 11.67 -12.37 21.73
N LEU A 68 10.85 -13.43 21.75
CA LEU A 68 10.83 -14.39 22.86
C LEU A 68 12.16 -15.14 23.01
N ASP A 69 12.75 -15.57 21.89
CA ASP A 69 14.03 -16.29 21.88
C ASP A 69 15.21 -15.38 22.31
N ALA A 70 15.19 -14.11 21.93
CA ALA A 70 16.27 -13.16 22.23
C ALA A 70 16.12 -12.45 23.59
N GLY A 71 14.91 -12.42 24.16
CA GLY A 71 14.62 -11.67 25.39
C GLY A 71 14.72 -10.14 25.23
N THR A 72 14.72 -9.63 24.01
CA THR A 72 14.83 -8.20 23.68
C THR A 72 13.83 -7.84 22.59
N ARG A 73 13.45 -6.55 22.55
CA ARG A 73 12.62 -5.97 21.49
C ARG A 73 13.42 -5.16 20.48
N ASN A 74 14.74 -5.03 20.69
CA ASN A 74 15.58 -4.33 19.73
C ASN A 74 15.66 -5.12 18.41
N VAL A 75 15.04 -4.61 17.35
CA VAL A 75 14.93 -5.26 16.05
C VAL A 75 16.30 -5.68 15.48
N TRP A 76 17.36 -4.94 15.82
CA TRP A 76 18.71 -5.18 15.33
C TRP A 76 19.40 -6.36 16.01
N GLU A 77 18.94 -6.75 17.20
CA GLU A 77 19.44 -7.88 17.98
C GLU A 77 18.64 -9.17 17.71
N LEU A 78 17.50 -9.05 17.01
CA LEU A 78 16.67 -10.20 16.70
C LEU A 78 17.28 -11.08 15.59
N SER A 79 17.13 -12.39 15.76
CA SER A 79 17.50 -13.37 14.73
C SER A 79 16.45 -13.39 13.60
N LEU A 80 16.48 -12.35 12.76
CA LEU A 80 15.60 -12.19 11.61
C LEU A 80 16.35 -12.46 10.29
N PRO A 81 15.64 -12.85 9.21
CA PRO A 81 16.23 -12.99 7.89
C PRO A 81 16.99 -11.73 7.47
N THR A 82 18.10 -11.90 6.77
CA THR A 82 18.89 -10.77 6.24
C THR A 82 18.03 -9.86 5.37
N GLU A 83 17.11 -10.42 4.57
CA GLU A 83 16.16 -9.66 3.77
C GLU A 83 15.32 -8.72 4.63
N THR A 84 14.78 -9.23 5.76
CA THR A 84 13.94 -8.43 6.67
C THR A 84 14.74 -7.30 7.32
N ARG A 85 15.96 -7.56 7.78
CA ARG A 85 16.83 -6.50 8.32
C ARG A 85 17.16 -5.42 7.30
N LEU A 86 17.46 -5.84 6.07
CA LEU A 86 17.69 -4.91 4.96
C LEU A 86 16.42 -4.14 4.58
N TYR A 87 15.25 -4.78 4.63
CA TYR A 87 13.97 -4.11 4.36
C TYR A 87 13.73 -2.97 5.36
N VAL A 88 13.87 -3.23 6.67
CA VAL A 88 13.71 -2.21 7.71
C VAL A 88 14.74 -1.08 7.54
N ALA A 89 16.01 -1.41 7.35
CA ALA A 89 17.06 -0.41 7.14
C ALA A 89 16.82 0.47 5.91
N ARG A 90 16.41 -0.14 4.78
CA ARG A 90 16.08 0.59 3.55
C ARG A 90 14.88 1.48 3.72
N PHE A 91 13.84 1.02 4.43
CA PHE A 91 12.67 1.82 4.71
C PHE A 91 13.03 3.08 5.48
N ILE A 92 13.82 2.95 6.56
CA ILE A 92 14.30 4.09 7.36
C ILE A 92 15.10 5.06 6.48
N ALA A 93 16.07 4.53 5.73
CA ALA A 93 16.93 5.35 4.88
C ALA A 93 16.13 6.12 3.82
N LEU A 94 15.16 5.46 3.16
CA LEU A 94 14.28 6.11 2.19
C LEU A 94 13.37 7.16 2.84
N SER A 95 12.82 6.87 4.02
CA SER A 95 11.98 7.84 4.75
C SER A 95 12.78 9.09 5.11
N GLN A 96 14.01 8.94 5.60
CA GLN A 96 14.90 10.06 5.92
C GLN A 96 15.32 10.84 4.66
N LEU A 97 15.60 10.13 3.55
CA LEU A 97 15.92 10.76 2.28
C LEU A 97 14.76 11.61 1.75
N LEU A 98 13.53 11.10 1.83
CA LEU A 98 12.34 11.82 1.39
C LEU A 98 12.01 13.01 2.28
N ASP A 99 12.18 12.86 3.60
CA ASP A 99 11.96 13.93 4.58
C ASP A 99 12.97 15.08 4.38
N ARG A 100 14.17 14.78 3.94
CA ARG A 100 15.26 15.73 3.70
C ARG A 100 15.60 15.88 2.22
N ALA A 101 14.62 15.69 1.33
CA ALA A 101 14.84 15.65 -0.12
C ALA A 101 15.58 16.89 -0.64
N GLU A 102 15.20 18.08 -0.18
CA GLU A 102 15.85 19.35 -0.57
C GLU A 102 17.32 19.41 -0.14
N GLN A 103 17.65 18.96 1.09
CA GLN A 103 19.01 18.93 1.61
C GLN A 103 19.91 17.99 0.80
N HIS A 104 19.32 16.90 0.27
CA HIS A 104 20.02 15.92 -0.56
C HIS A 104 19.97 16.24 -2.06
N GLN A 105 19.47 17.43 -2.44
CA GLN A 105 19.29 17.84 -3.84
C GLN A 105 18.45 16.84 -4.65
N PHE A 106 17.56 16.12 -3.97
CA PHE A 106 16.66 15.17 -4.59
C PHE A 106 15.36 15.88 -4.97
N VAL A 107 15.15 16.04 -6.28
CA VAL A 107 13.92 16.65 -6.79
C VAL A 107 12.83 15.58 -6.82
N LEU A 108 11.86 15.71 -5.91
CA LEU A 108 10.66 14.89 -5.99
C LEU A 108 9.87 15.27 -7.25
N PRO A 109 9.32 14.27 -7.97
CA PRO A 109 8.47 14.58 -9.11
C PRO A 109 7.36 15.52 -8.69
N SER A 110 7.26 16.68 -9.34
CA SER A 110 6.10 17.55 -9.17
C SER A 110 4.89 16.88 -9.83
N TRP A 111 3.76 16.85 -9.12
CA TRP A 111 2.51 16.45 -9.72
C TRP A 111 2.19 17.42 -10.85
N GLN A 112 2.16 16.93 -12.09
CA GLN A 112 1.75 17.77 -13.20
C GLN A 112 0.23 18.01 -13.11
N GLU A 113 -0.18 19.26 -13.29
CA GLU A 113 -1.59 19.58 -13.42
C GLU A 113 -2.21 18.74 -14.55
N GLY A 114 -3.17 17.91 -14.22
CA GLY A 114 -3.89 17.06 -15.18
C GLY A 114 -3.70 15.56 -15.04
N GLU A 115 -2.76 15.09 -14.22
CA GLU A 115 -2.52 13.63 -13.98
C GLU A 115 -3.18 13.12 -12.69
N ASN A 116 -4.20 13.80 -12.18
CA ASN A 116 -4.88 13.36 -10.97
C ASN A 116 -5.71 12.10 -11.22
N LEU A 117 -5.28 11.00 -10.61
CA LEU A 117 -6.06 9.79 -10.58
C LEU A 117 -7.23 9.96 -9.63
N GLN A 118 -8.41 9.56 -10.08
CA GLN A 118 -9.60 9.47 -9.25
C GLN A 118 -10.00 8.04 -9.05
N VAL A 119 -10.62 7.77 -7.90
CA VAL A 119 -11.15 6.45 -7.57
C VAL A 119 -12.66 6.60 -7.40
N ILE A 120 -13.41 5.86 -8.20
CA ILE A 120 -14.84 5.68 -7.96
C ILE A 120 -15.07 4.27 -7.43
N ARG A 121 -16.06 4.12 -6.54
CA ARG A 121 -16.51 2.80 -6.08
C ARG A 121 -17.90 2.54 -6.66
N GLN A 122 -18.02 1.43 -7.38
CA GLN A 122 -19.29 0.97 -7.91
C GLN A 122 -19.97 0.07 -6.86
N PRO A 123 -21.14 0.45 -6.32
CA PRO A 123 -21.77 -0.28 -5.20
C PRO A 123 -22.24 -1.68 -5.58
N ASN A 124 -22.65 -1.86 -6.82
CA ASN A 124 -23.13 -3.13 -7.37
C ASN A 124 -21.99 -3.91 -8.06
N SER A 125 -22.31 -5.12 -8.50
CA SER A 125 -21.41 -5.86 -9.39
C SER A 125 -21.05 -4.99 -10.59
N CYS A 126 -19.76 -4.83 -10.86
CA CYS A 126 -19.27 -4.03 -11.96
C CYS A 126 -18.32 -4.85 -12.84
N SER A 127 -18.20 -4.45 -14.09
CA SER A 127 -17.09 -4.82 -14.93
C SER A 127 -16.35 -3.58 -15.42
N LEU A 128 -15.05 -3.70 -15.62
CA LEU A 128 -14.27 -2.58 -16.14
C LEU A 128 -14.70 -2.23 -17.58
N LEU A 129 -15.08 -3.26 -18.35
CA LEU A 129 -15.55 -3.09 -19.72
C LEU A 129 -16.84 -2.24 -19.77
N ASP A 130 -17.85 -2.60 -18.97
CA ASP A 130 -19.12 -1.87 -18.94
C ASP A 130 -18.94 -0.43 -18.50
N TRP A 131 -18.09 -0.22 -17.49
CA TRP A 131 -17.76 1.13 -17.04
C TRP A 131 -17.06 1.96 -18.14
N ALA A 132 -16.06 1.38 -18.80
CA ALA A 132 -15.30 2.04 -19.85
C ALA A 132 -16.21 2.44 -21.03
N MET A 133 -17.08 1.50 -21.46
CA MET A 133 -18.09 1.77 -22.50
C MET A 133 -19.04 2.88 -22.09
N ALA A 134 -19.59 2.84 -20.89
CA ALA A 134 -20.53 3.85 -20.40
C ALA A 134 -19.90 5.24 -20.27
N LYS A 135 -18.59 5.33 -20.05
CA LYS A 135 -17.83 6.59 -19.91
C LYS A 135 -17.12 7.02 -21.19
N GLY A 136 -17.16 6.22 -22.25
CA GLY A 136 -16.44 6.50 -23.49
C GLY A 136 -14.91 6.48 -23.33
N VAL A 137 -14.40 5.69 -22.35
CA VAL A 137 -12.97 5.54 -22.08
C VAL A 137 -12.43 4.36 -22.89
N ALA A 138 -11.30 4.55 -23.56
CA ALA A 138 -10.65 3.47 -24.30
C ALA A 138 -10.16 2.36 -23.35
N MET A 139 -10.36 1.08 -23.72
CA MET A 139 -10.01 -0.04 -22.86
C MET A 139 -8.54 -0.14 -22.49
N ASN A 140 -7.63 0.25 -23.38
CA ASN A 140 -6.20 0.30 -23.10
C ASN A 140 -5.86 1.31 -21.97
N GLU A 141 -6.55 2.43 -21.95
CA GLU A 141 -6.44 3.43 -20.89
C GLU A 141 -7.06 2.94 -19.59
N ALA A 142 -8.29 2.41 -19.64
CA ALA A 142 -8.95 1.84 -18.48
C ALA A 142 -8.12 0.73 -17.82
N SER A 143 -7.59 -0.20 -18.60
CA SER A 143 -6.76 -1.32 -18.10
C SER A 143 -5.43 -0.87 -17.52
N ARG A 144 -4.81 0.19 -18.06
CA ARG A 144 -3.55 0.75 -17.56
C ARG A 144 -3.63 1.14 -16.08
N TRP A 145 -4.74 1.73 -15.68
CA TRP A 145 -4.95 2.19 -14.30
C TRP A 145 -5.61 1.15 -13.41
N ASN A 146 -6.08 0.06 -13.97
CA ASN A 146 -6.83 -0.99 -13.26
C ASN A 146 -6.26 -2.39 -13.48
N PRO A 147 -4.99 -2.64 -13.13
CA PRO A 147 -4.32 -3.93 -13.37
C PRO A 147 -4.90 -5.10 -12.56
N ALA A 148 -5.79 -4.83 -11.60
CA ALA A 148 -6.53 -5.86 -10.88
C ALA A 148 -7.50 -6.63 -11.80
N TRP A 149 -7.98 -5.98 -12.86
CA TRP A 149 -8.86 -6.57 -13.85
C TRP A 149 -8.05 -7.35 -14.90
N GLN A 150 -7.77 -8.61 -14.60
CA GLN A 150 -7.09 -9.52 -15.50
C GLN A 150 -7.98 -9.89 -16.70
N LEU A 151 -9.30 -9.94 -16.46
CA LEU A 151 -10.34 -10.00 -17.47
C LEU A 151 -11.24 -8.77 -17.34
N PRO A 152 -11.34 -7.90 -18.36
CA PRO A 152 -12.12 -6.67 -18.28
C PRO A 152 -13.61 -6.87 -17.99
N ASN A 153 -14.14 -8.04 -18.37
CA ASN A 153 -15.52 -8.47 -18.18
C ASN A 153 -15.72 -9.44 -17.01
N ALA A 154 -14.75 -9.54 -16.07
CA ALA A 154 -14.91 -10.36 -14.87
C ALA A 154 -16.19 -9.96 -14.13
N LEU A 155 -16.95 -10.94 -13.69
CA LEU A 155 -18.21 -10.76 -12.95
C LEU A 155 -18.02 -11.08 -11.47
N GLY A 156 -18.93 -10.55 -10.64
CA GLY A 156 -18.96 -10.85 -9.19
C GLY A 156 -18.06 -9.94 -8.33
N VAL A 157 -17.36 -8.98 -8.90
CA VAL A 157 -16.67 -7.94 -8.12
C VAL A 157 -17.71 -6.93 -7.64
N THR A 158 -17.92 -6.86 -6.33
CA THR A 158 -18.83 -5.89 -5.70
C THR A 158 -18.03 -4.76 -5.05
N ASN A 159 -18.65 -3.58 -4.93
CA ASN A 159 -18.00 -2.39 -4.35
C ASN A 159 -16.59 -2.12 -4.94
N CYS A 160 -16.46 -2.38 -6.24
CA CYS A 160 -15.16 -2.36 -6.89
C CYS A 160 -14.66 -0.93 -7.12
N PRO A 161 -13.41 -0.65 -6.76
CA PRO A 161 -12.79 0.62 -7.11
C PRO A 161 -12.34 0.59 -8.56
N ILE A 162 -12.70 1.61 -9.32
CA ILE A 162 -12.17 1.89 -10.65
C ILE A 162 -11.34 3.17 -10.56
N VAL A 163 -10.09 3.07 -10.99
CA VAL A 163 -9.16 4.19 -11.06
C VAL A 163 -9.19 4.76 -12.47
N TYR A 164 -9.26 6.06 -12.60
CA TYR A 164 -9.22 6.72 -13.90
C TYR A 164 -8.55 8.10 -13.79
N SER A 165 -7.99 8.59 -14.90
CA SER A 165 -7.51 9.95 -15.01
C SER A 165 -8.65 10.87 -15.46
N ARG A 166 -8.92 11.90 -14.68
CA ARG A 166 -9.83 12.99 -15.08
C ARG A 166 -8.99 14.23 -15.27
N GLY A 167 -8.86 14.73 -16.48
CA GLY A 167 -8.05 15.91 -16.75
C GLY A 167 -8.31 17.04 -15.73
N LYS A 168 -7.24 17.74 -15.38
CA LYS A 168 -7.12 18.88 -14.45
C LYS A 168 -8.08 18.86 -13.24
N VAL A 169 -7.68 18.19 -12.17
CA VAL A 169 -8.26 18.41 -10.84
C VAL A 169 -7.11 18.84 -9.91
N THR A 170 -7.15 20.06 -9.43
CA THR A 170 -6.29 20.54 -8.36
C THR A 170 -6.67 19.83 -7.07
N LEU A 171 -5.78 19.00 -6.52
CA LEU A 171 -5.94 18.49 -5.16
C LEU A 171 -5.69 19.66 -4.18
N PRO A 172 -6.51 19.82 -3.14
CA PRO A 172 -6.17 20.72 -2.06
C PRO A 172 -4.86 20.27 -1.41
N PRO A 173 -4.04 21.19 -0.87
CA PRO A 173 -2.81 20.85 -0.18
C PRO A 173 -3.14 19.89 0.96
N THR A 174 -2.54 18.71 0.95
CA THR A 174 -2.66 17.72 2.04
C THR A 174 -1.86 18.22 3.24
N ASN A 175 -2.49 19.08 4.06
CA ASN A 175 -2.02 19.26 5.43
C ASN A 175 -2.28 17.94 6.16
N ASN A 176 -1.25 17.23 6.57
CA ASN A 176 -1.16 16.21 7.64
C ASN A 176 -0.46 14.89 7.30
N GLY A 177 0.37 14.80 6.26
CA GLY A 177 1.17 13.58 6.03
C GLY A 177 2.43 13.47 6.91
N SER A 178 2.96 14.58 7.43
CA SER A 178 4.27 14.60 8.10
C SER A 178 4.27 14.12 9.56
N THR A 179 3.13 14.18 10.24
CA THR A 179 3.07 13.97 11.71
C THR A 179 3.22 12.49 12.12
N LEU A 180 2.82 11.55 11.27
CA LEU A 180 2.91 10.12 11.61
C LEU A 180 4.31 9.55 11.34
N LEU A 181 4.96 9.99 10.27
CA LEU A 181 6.33 9.60 9.95
C LEU A 181 7.36 10.25 10.91
N GLN A 182 7.15 11.50 11.30
CA GLN A 182 8.01 12.18 12.26
C GLN A 182 7.98 11.54 13.64
N LYS A 183 6.82 11.03 14.11
CA LYS A 183 6.75 10.28 15.38
C LYS A 183 7.50 8.94 15.35
N ALA A 184 7.65 8.31 14.19
CA ALA A 184 8.37 7.05 14.07
C ALA A 184 9.91 7.22 14.11
N ILE A 185 10.41 8.41 13.78
CA ILE A 185 11.85 8.71 13.65
C ILE A 185 12.42 9.37 14.93
N SER A 186 11.56 9.91 15.81
CA SER A 186 11.97 10.62 17.05
C SER A 186 12.15 9.71 18.26
N LEU A 187 12.24 8.40 18.09
CA LEU A 187 12.50 7.45 19.17
C LEU A 187 13.98 7.01 19.12
N GLU A 188 14.87 7.90 19.49
CA GLU A 188 16.13 7.58 20.15
C GLU A 188 16.00 7.76 21.66
#